data_a7772aa959aaff1fe07bbffac4c15936
#
_entry.id   a7772aa959aaff1fe07bbffac4c15936
#
_cell.length_a   1.000
_cell.length_b   1.000
_cell.length_c   1.000
_cell.angle_alpha   90.00
_cell.angle_beta   90.00
_cell.angle_gamma   90.00
#
_symmetry.space_group_name_H-M   'P 1'
#
loop_
_entity.id
_entity.type
_entity.pdbx_description
1 polymer ?
#
loop_
_entity_poly.entity_id
_entity_poly.type
_entity_poly.pdbx_seq_one_letter_code
_entity_poly.pdbx_strand_id
1 'polypeptide(L)'
;MILEVLHRIANHGQSLARAEARDVMAEVLAGSCSDSQIAALLTALRMKGETVEEIVGFAEAIRAAATPLPGSSPENRATGSGALDLSGTGRDALLEPTPGGSSLVDTSGTGGDAAGTFNISTATAFVTAGAGVRVAKHGNRSISSKCGSADVMEALGVHIQLSPERAAQCLREVGICFLYAPDLHASMKQVQKVRRELRLRTMFNLLGPLTNPARATGQVVGVYALDMVEKLAEALSMLGLRRALVVHGLDGLDEITITGATRVAEARDGSVRTYEVDPEEFGMARARLEDISGGDVNENAALVREVLSGKKSPRRDVVLLNSAAALVAAGRANHLAEALPIAAQSIDSGAGAAKLAALARFTTNALSS
;
A
#
# COMPACT_ATOMS: atom_id res chain seq x y z
N MET A 1 -15.99 -17.65 -20.46
CA MET A 1 -16.31 -16.24 -20.08
C MET A 1 -15.30 -15.25 -20.64
N ILE A 2 -13.97 -15.44 -20.50
CA ILE A 2 -12.96 -14.45 -20.93
C ILE A 2 -13.08 -14.05 -22.41
N LEU A 3 -13.35 -14.97 -23.34
CA LEU A 3 -13.49 -14.67 -24.77
C LEU A 3 -14.68 -13.74 -25.05
N GLU A 4 -15.82 -13.98 -24.44
CA GLU A 4 -17.01 -13.14 -24.58
C GLU A 4 -16.75 -11.72 -24.07
N VAL A 5 -16.16 -11.61 -22.88
CA VAL A 5 -15.75 -10.32 -22.29
C VAL A 5 -14.77 -9.59 -23.20
N LEU A 6 -13.76 -10.29 -23.69
CA LEU A 6 -12.75 -9.73 -24.59
C LEU A 6 -13.39 -9.20 -25.89
N HIS A 7 -14.31 -9.94 -26.50
CA HIS A 7 -15.03 -9.49 -27.71
C HIS A 7 -15.82 -8.19 -27.44
N ARG A 8 -16.52 -8.09 -26.33
CA ARG A 8 -17.28 -6.87 -25.96
C ARG A 8 -16.38 -5.67 -25.75
N ILE A 9 -15.27 -5.85 -25.04
CA ILE A 9 -14.31 -4.77 -24.80
C ILE A 9 -13.63 -4.36 -26.11
N ALA A 10 -13.08 -5.32 -26.86
CA ALA A 10 -12.25 -5.04 -28.03
C ALA A 10 -13.07 -4.48 -29.20
N ASN A 11 -14.29 -4.99 -29.44
CA ASN A 11 -15.10 -4.58 -30.60
C ASN A 11 -16.04 -3.41 -30.30
N HIS A 12 -16.43 -3.22 -29.04
CA HIS A 12 -17.49 -2.26 -28.69
C HIS A 12 -17.07 -1.28 -27.58
N GLY A 13 -15.86 -1.39 -27.01
CA GLY A 13 -15.40 -0.53 -25.92
C GLY A 13 -16.26 -0.64 -24.65
N GLN A 14 -17.03 -1.74 -24.51
CA GLN A 14 -17.91 -1.90 -23.36
C GLN A 14 -17.14 -2.15 -22.07
N SER A 15 -17.54 -1.44 -21.03
CA SER A 15 -17.03 -1.69 -19.68
C SER A 15 -17.72 -2.89 -19.05
N LEU A 16 -17.03 -3.53 -18.12
CA LEU A 16 -17.55 -4.65 -17.34
C LEU A 16 -18.28 -4.14 -16.10
N ALA A 17 -19.37 -4.79 -15.74
CA ALA A 17 -19.95 -4.65 -14.42
C ALA A 17 -18.99 -5.28 -13.37
N ARG A 18 -19.05 -4.83 -12.12
CA ARG A 18 -18.20 -5.32 -11.02
C ARG A 18 -18.22 -6.84 -10.87
N ALA A 19 -19.39 -7.46 -10.97
CA ALA A 19 -19.52 -8.92 -10.88
C ALA A 19 -18.83 -9.63 -12.05
N GLU A 20 -18.99 -9.14 -13.29
CA GLU A 20 -18.33 -9.70 -14.47
C GLU A 20 -16.80 -9.55 -14.38
N ALA A 21 -16.31 -8.39 -13.94
CA ALA A 21 -14.89 -8.13 -13.72
C ALA A 21 -14.33 -9.11 -12.67
N ARG A 22 -15.02 -9.29 -11.55
CA ARG A 22 -14.63 -10.26 -10.52
C ARG A 22 -14.57 -11.68 -11.08
N ASP A 23 -15.58 -12.10 -11.81
CA ASP A 23 -15.70 -13.48 -12.28
C ASP A 23 -14.67 -13.80 -13.38
N VAL A 24 -14.39 -12.87 -14.31
CA VAL A 24 -13.32 -13.06 -15.31
C VAL A 24 -11.94 -13.08 -14.67
N MET A 25 -11.71 -12.26 -13.65
CA MET A 25 -10.44 -12.30 -12.93
C MET A 25 -10.28 -13.61 -12.16
N ALA A 26 -11.34 -14.13 -11.54
CA ALA A 26 -11.31 -15.44 -10.89
C ALA A 26 -10.93 -16.55 -11.87
N GLU A 27 -11.46 -16.52 -13.11
CA GLU A 27 -11.10 -17.45 -14.19
C GLU A 27 -9.61 -17.37 -14.55
N VAL A 28 -9.08 -16.14 -14.64
CA VAL A 28 -7.65 -15.88 -14.88
C VAL A 28 -6.78 -16.42 -13.74
N LEU A 29 -7.12 -16.14 -12.49
CA LEU A 29 -6.37 -16.57 -11.32
C LEU A 29 -6.42 -18.07 -11.09
N ALA A 30 -7.49 -18.76 -11.54
CA ALA A 30 -7.62 -20.21 -11.55
C ALA A 30 -6.73 -20.91 -12.60
N GLY A 31 -6.06 -20.13 -13.48
CA GLY A 31 -5.24 -20.68 -14.56
C GLY A 31 -6.03 -21.27 -15.72
N SER A 32 -7.31 -20.92 -15.85
CA SER A 32 -8.21 -21.42 -16.91
C SER A 32 -8.07 -20.67 -18.22
N CYS A 33 -7.22 -19.63 -18.27
CA CYS A 33 -7.02 -18.77 -19.43
C CYS A 33 -5.62 -18.95 -20.02
N SER A 34 -5.49 -18.90 -21.34
CA SER A 34 -4.17 -18.90 -21.99
C SER A 34 -3.47 -17.55 -21.83
N ASP A 35 -2.12 -17.56 -21.92
CA ASP A 35 -1.31 -16.34 -21.91
C ASP A 35 -1.79 -15.30 -22.95
N SER A 36 -2.19 -15.76 -24.16
CA SER A 36 -2.72 -14.90 -25.22
C SER A 36 -4.04 -14.24 -24.85
N GLN A 37 -4.95 -14.96 -24.19
CA GLN A 37 -6.22 -14.43 -23.71
C GLN A 37 -6.01 -13.38 -22.62
N ILE A 38 -5.11 -13.66 -21.67
CA ILE A 38 -4.76 -12.72 -20.60
C ILE A 38 -4.11 -11.47 -21.19
N ALA A 39 -3.16 -11.63 -22.11
CA ALA A 39 -2.50 -10.49 -22.77
C ALA A 39 -3.50 -9.61 -23.52
N ALA A 40 -4.40 -10.22 -24.29
CA ALA A 40 -5.43 -9.51 -25.03
C ALA A 40 -6.38 -8.75 -24.09
N LEU A 41 -6.84 -9.38 -23.00
CA LEU A 41 -7.72 -8.75 -22.01
C LEU A 41 -7.04 -7.52 -21.36
N LEU A 42 -5.80 -7.68 -20.92
CA LEU A 42 -5.06 -6.58 -20.28
C LEU A 42 -4.82 -5.41 -21.23
N THR A 43 -4.50 -5.72 -22.49
CA THR A 43 -4.29 -4.70 -23.52
C THR A 43 -5.59 -3.99 -23.88
N ALA A 44 -6.68 -4.72 -24.06
CA ALA A 44 -7.98 -4.14 -24.39
C ALA A 44 -8.50 -3.24 -23.26
N LEU A 45 -8.40 -3.67 -22.00
CA LEU A 45 -8.75 -2.85 -20.83
C LEU A 45 -7.90 -1.58 -20.77
N ARG A 46 -6.59 -1.68 -20.99
CA ARG A 46 -5.69 -0.53 -20.98
C ARG A 46 -6.02 0.47 -22.10
N MET A 47 -6.38 -0.02 -23.31
CA MET A 47 -6.75 0.83 -24.44
C MET A 47 -8.10 1.52 -24.24
N LYS A 48 -9.05 0.83 -23.62
CA LYS A 48 -10.37 1.38 -23.28
C LYS A 48 -10.27 2.39 -22.13
N GLY A 49 -9.39 2.17 -21.20
CA GLY A 49 -9.35 2.79 -19.88
C GLY A 49 -10.22 2.03 -18.87
N GLU A 50 -9.63 1.69 -17.73
CA GLU A 50 -10.30 0.96 -16.66
C GLU A 50 -11.32 1.84 -15.93
N THR A 51 -12.48 1.27 -15.59
CA THR A 51 -13.50 1.91 -14.75
C THR A 51 -13.32 1.52 -13.29
N VAL A 52 -13.93 2.30 -12.39
CA VAL A 52 -13.91 2.02 -10.94
C VAL A 52 -14.54 0.65 -10.65
N GLU A 53 -15.66 0.31 -11.28
CA GLU A 53 -16.35 -0.98 -11.12
C GLU A 53 -15.46 -2.16 -11.53
N GLU A 54 -14.72 -2.02 -12.63
CA GLU A 54 -13.77 -3.04 -13.10
C GLU A 54 -12.62 -3.20 -12.09
N ILE A 55 -12.02 -2.10 -11.64
CA ILE A 55 -10.93 -2.12 -10.65
C ILE A 55 -11.39 -2.80 -9.37
N VAL A 56 -12.59 -2.48 -8.87
CA VAL A 56 -13.16 -3.08 -7.66
C VAL A 56 -13.39 -4.58 -7.85
N GLY A 57 -14.05 -4.99 -8.96
CA GLY A 57 -14.32 -6.40 -9.22
C GLY A 57 -13.03 -7.23 -9.31
N PHE A 58 -12.01 -6.72 -9.99
CA PHE A 58 -10.70 -7.36 -10.07
C PHE A 58 -10.00 -7.47 -8.70
N ALA A 59 -10.04 -6.40 -7.91
CA ALA A 59 -9.47 -6.39 -6.55
C ALA A 59 -10.17 -7.40 -5.64
N GLU A 60 -11.50 -7.53 -5.74
CA GLU A 60 -12.27 -8.52 -4.99
C GLU A 60 -11.85 -9.96 -5.30
N ALA A 61 -11.68 -10.30 -6.59
CA ALA A 61 -11.23 -11.62 -6.99
C ALA A 61 -9.83 -11.95 -6.44
N ILE A 62 -8.91 -10.98 -6.52
CA ILE A 62 -7.54 -11.17 -5.97
C ILE A 62 -7.58 -11.29 -4.45
N ARG A 63 -8.37 -10.47 -3.74
CA ARG A 63 -8.55 -10.56 -2.28
C ARG A 63 -9.15 -11.91 -1.85
N ALA A 64 -10.05 -12.48 -2.66
CA ALA A 64 -10.64 -13.78 -2.40
C ALA A 64 -9.66 -14.92 -2.61
N ALA A 65 -8.74 -14.79 -3.58
CA ALA A 65 -7.71 -15.78 -3.90
C ALA A 65 -6.43 -15.63 -3.06
N ALA A 66 -6.30 -14.55 -2.27
CA ALA A 66 -5.13 -14.30 -1.42
C ALA A 66 -5.11 -15.25 -0.22
N THR A 67 -3.91 -15.61 0.24
CA THR A 67 -3.74 -16.32 1.51
C THR A 67 -4.11 -15.39 2.67
N PRO A 68 -5.17 -15.70 3.46
CA PRO A 68 -5.60 -14.82 4.53
C PRO A 68 -4.62 -14.88 5.71
N LEU A 69 -4.43 -13.73 6.38
CA LEU A 69 -3.79 -13.75 7.69
C LEU A 69 -4.81 -14.20 8.75
N PRO A 70 -4.40 -15.02 9.75
CA PRO A 70 -5.29 -15.40 10.85
C PRO A 70 -5.92 -14.17 11.53
N GLY A 71 -7.23 -14.19 11.72
CA GLY A 71 -8.00 -13.08 12.29
C GLY A 71 -8.44 -11.99 11.29
N SER A 72 -8.09 -12.11 9.99
CA SER A 72 -8.52 -11.16 8.96
C SER A 72 -9.80 -11.55 8.20
N SER A 73 -10.54 -12.55 8.69
CA SER A 73 -11.72 -13.09 7.98
C SER A 73 -12.90 -12.11 7.89
N PRO A 74 -13.76 -12.23 6.86
CA PRO A 74 -14.92 -11.35 6.67
C PRO A 74 -15.96 -11.44 7.79
N GLU A 75 -16.05 -12.57 8.49
CA GLU A 75 -17.02 -12.82 9.57
C GLU A 75 -16.81 -11.88 10.76
N ASN A 76 -15.58 -11.46 11.02
CA ASN A 76 -15.26 -10.48 12.04
C ASN A 76 -15.72 -9.03 11.67
N ARG A 77 -16.16 -8.80 10.42
CA ARG A 77 -16.72 -7.49 10.02
C ARG A 77 -18.14 -7.24 10.54
N ALA A 78 -18.94 -8.30 10.72
CA ALA A 78 -20.31 -8.18 11.21
C ALA A 78 -20.38 -7.63 12.66
N THR A 79 -19.28 -7.73 13.40
CA THR A 79 -19.14 -7.24 14.79
C THR A 79 -18.45 -5.86 14.87
N GLY A 80 -18.24 -5.17 13.74
CA GLY A 80 -17.56 -3.86 13.69
C GLY A 80 -16.02 -3.96 13.72
N SER A 81 -15.43 -5.15 13.77
CA SER A 81 -13.97 -5.38 13.83
C SER A 81 -13.42 -6.00 12.54
N GLY A 82 -13.80 -5.48 11.38
CA GLY A 82 -13.37 -6.01 10.06
C GLY A 82 -11.87 -5.95 9.75
N ALA A 83 -11.05 -5.57 10.71
CA ALA A 83 -9.59 -5.66 10.71
C ALA A 83 -9.12 -7.02 11.25
N LEU A 84 -7.84 -7.34 11.02
CA LEU A 84 -7.15 -8.48 11.61
C LEU A 84 -7.43 -8.52 13.12
N ASP A 85 -7.92 -9.67 13.63
CA ASP A 85 -7.98 -9.88 15.07
C ASP A 85 -6.56 -10.04 15.63
N LEU A 86 -6.13 -9.02 16.34
CA LEU A 86 -4.80 -8.94 16.93
C LEU A 86 -4.80 -9.22 18.44
N SER A 87 -5.93 -9.75 19.00
CA SER A 87 -6.07 -9.97 20.45
C SER A 87 -5.25 -11.15 21.00
N GLY A 88 -4.82 -12.09 20.16
CA GLY A 88 -3.82 -13.09 20.54
C GLY A 88 -4.26 -14.27 21.42
N THR A 89 -5.51 -14.29 21.86
CA THR A 89 -6.01 -15.39 22.67
C THR A 89 -7.36 -15.81 22.10
N GLY A 90 -7.57 -16.98 21.67
CA GLY A 90 -8.89 -17.49 21.30
C GLY A 90 -9.94 -17.41 22.44
N ARG A 91 -9.79 -16.49 23.34
CA ARG A 91 -10.70 -16.00 24.38
C ARG A 91 -10.67 -14.49 24.33
N ASP A 92 -11.84 -13.88 24.38
CA ASP A 92 -12.13 -12.45 24.47
C ASP A 92 -11.18 -11.66 25.43
N ALA A 93 -9.96 -11.43 25.03
CA ALA A 93 -9.07 -10.52 25.72
C ALA A 93 -9.20 -9.17 25.02
N LEU A 94 -10.10 -8.39 25.55
CA LEU A 94 -10.29 -6.96 25.36
C LEU A 94 -8.93 -6.27 25.26
N LEU A 95 -8.48 -6.02 24.00
CA LEU A 95 -7.66 -4.83 23.82
C LEU A 95 -8.65 -3.69 24.05
N GLU A 96 -8.57 -3.04 25.20
CA GLU A 96 -9.22 -1.76 25.44
C GLU A 96 -9.07 -0.94 24.18
N PRO A 97 -10.16 -0.45 23.56
CA PRO A 97 -10.05 0.45 22.43
C PRO A 97 -9.28 1.66 22.93
N THR A 98 -8.01 1.79 22.48
CA THR A 98 -7.36 3.09 22.59
C THR A 98 -8.35 4.11 22.00
N PRO A 99 -8.55 5.27 22.62
CA PRO A 99 -9.43 6.30 22.09
C PRO A 99 -9.06 6.57 20.62
N GLY A 100 -9.91 6.13 19.67
CA GLY A 100 -9.66 6.19 18.25
C GLY A 100 -9.75 4.87 17.47
N GLY A 101 -10.00 3.72 18.12
CA GLY A 101 -10.08 2.40 17.47
C GLY A 101 -8.72 1.90 16.94
N SER A 102 -8.43 0.61 17.01
CA SER A 102 -7.17 0.02 16.52
C SER A 102 -7.15 -0.04 14.98
N SER A 103 -6.82 1.09 14.33
CA SER A 103 -6.67 1.12 12.87
C SER A 103 -5.41 0.38 12.45
N LEU A 104 -5.54 -0.46 11.42
CA LEU A 104 -4.44 -1.07 10.70
C LEU A 104 -4.23 -0.28 9.41
N VAL A 105 -3.01 0.18 9.16
CA VAL A 105 -2.68 1.03 8.01
C VAL A 105 -1.73 0.32 7.05
N ASP A 106 -1.92 0.56 5.76
CA ASP A 106 -0.94 0.26 4.72
C ASP A 106 -0.43 1.55 4.08
N THR A 107 0.85 1.56 3.70
CA THR A 107 1.52 2.68 3.03
C THR A 107 2.06 2.28 1.66
N SER A 108 1.42 1.32 0.99
CA SER A 108 1.86 0.84 -0.33
C SER A 108 1.25 1.66 -1.46
N GLY A 109 2.09 2.18 -2.35
CA GLY A 109 1.70 2.82 -3.60
C GLY A 109 1.73 1.87 -4.79
N THR A 110 1.36 2.38 -5.96
CA THR A 110 1.39 1.65 -7.24
C THR A 110 2.82 1.45 -7.76
N GLY A 111 3.74 2.30 -7.34
CA GLY A 111 5.05 2.41 -7.94
C GLY A 111 5.00 2.91 -9.39
N GLY A 112 6.15 2.99 -10.01
CA GLY A 112 6.22 3.25 -11.44
C GLY A 112 6.25 4.71 -11.86
N ASP A 113 6.47 5.64 -10.95
CA ASP A 113 6.64 7.07 -11.20
C ASP A 113 7.92 7.40 -11.99
N ALA A 114 8.89 6.49 -11.96
CA ALA A 114 10.22 6.67 -12.57
C ALA A 114 11.04 7.84 -11.97
N ALA A 115 10.64 8.39 -10.83
CA ALA A 115 11.31 9.52 -10.18
C ALA A 115 12.65 9.13 -9.53
N GLY A 116 12.86 7.85 -9.26
CA GLY A 116 14.12 7.34 -8.70
C GLY A 116 14.38 7.81 -7.26
N THR A 117 13.36 8.07 -6.50
CA THR A 117 13.44 8.45 -5.09
C THR A 117 13.88 7.28 -4.21
N PHE A 118 14.35 7.60 -2.99
CA PHE A 118 14.56 6.56 -2.00
C PHE A 118 13.20 5.98 -1.52
N ASN A 119 13.22 4.89 -0.74
CA ASN A 119 12.00 4.19 -0.32
C ASN A 119 11.21 4.98 0.75
N ILE A 120 10.58 6.10 0.32
CA ILE A 120 9.80 7.03 1.16
C ILE A 120 8.73 6.29 1.94
N SER A 121 7.88 5.52 1.26
CA SER A 121 6.78 4.77 1.88
C SER A 121 7.25 3.72 2.89
N THR A 122 8.49 3.20 2.76
CA THR A 122 9.08 2.28 3.74
C THR A 122 9.51 3.02 5.00
N ALA A 123 10.15 4.18 4.88
CA ALA A 123 10.46 5.04 6.02
C ALA A 123 9.19 5.51 6.72
N THR A 124 8.18 5.93 5.94
CA THR A 124 6.83 6.29 6.42
C THR A 124 6.19 5.19 7.27
N ALA A 125 6.30 3.93 6.86
CA ALA A 125 5.76 2.80 7.61
C ALA A 125 6.36 2.71 9.04
N PHE A 126 7.66 2.88 9.17
CA PHE A 126 8.33 2.85 10.48
C PHE A 126 7.98 4.05 11.34
N VAL A 127 7.91 5.25 10.77
CA VAL A 127 7.51 6.46 11.49
C VAL A 127 6.06 6.32 11.98
N THR A 128 5.15 5.86 11.14
CA THR A 128 3.74 5.62 11.48
C THR A 128 3.60 4.57 12.60
N ALA A 129 4.38 3.48 12.52
CA ALA A 129 4.40 2.46 13.56
C ALA A 129 4.99 2.98 14.88
N GLY A 130 6.03 3.82 14.83
CA GLY A 130 6.62 4.49 15.99
C GLY A 130 5.65 5.46 16.68
N ALA A 131 4.71 6.04 15.91
CA ALA A 131 3.62 6.86 16.44
C ALA A 131 2.47 6.02 17.07
N GLY A 132 2.64 4.70 17.19
CA GLY A 132 1.67 3.81 17.86
C GLY A 132 0.52 3.32 16.97
N VAL A 133 0.61 3.48 15.65
CA VAL A 133 -0.34 2.91 14.69
C VAL A 133 0.17 1.55 14.21
N ARG A 134 -0.72 0.56 14.09
CA ARG A 134 -0.34 -0.71 13.49
C ARG A 134 -0.20 -0.58 11.98
N VAL A 135 0.89 -1.16 11.42
CA VAL A 135 1.20 -1.05 10.00
C VAL A 135 1.38 -2.44 9.38
N ALA A 136 0.56 -2.79 8.41
CA ALA A 136 0.73 -3.97 7.56
C ALA A 136 1.21 -3.50 6.18
N LYS A 137 2.52 -3.30 6.04
CA LYS A 137 3.06 -2.81 4.78
C LYS A 137 3.09 -3.92 3.73
N HIS A 138 2.18 -3.84 2.76
CA HIS A 138 2.20 -4.71 1.60
C HIS A 138 3.28 -4.25 0.62
N GLY A 139 4.11 -5.16 0.12
CA GLY A 139 5.21 -4.78 -0.74
C GLY A 139 5.79 -5.90 -1.58
N ASN A 140 6.64 -5.52 -2.52
CA ASN A 140 7.25 -6.44 -3.47
C ASN A 140 8.69 -6.00 -3.81
N ARG A 141 9.41 -6.87 -4.51
CA ARG A 141 10.65 -6.48 -5.22
C ARG A 141 10.30 -5.57 -6.38
N SER A 142 11.24 -4.74 -6.76
CA SER A 142 11.06 -3.88 -7.93
C SER A 142 11.01 -4.68 -9.23
N ILE A 143 10.16 -4.24 -10.15
CA ILE A 143 10.14 -4.71 -11.55
C ILE A 143 10.80 -3.67 -12.47
N SER A 144 10.69 -2.39 -12.13
CA SER A 144 11.11 -1.27 -13.00
C SER A 144 12.11 -0.31 -12.37
N SER A 145 12.16 -0.21 -11.03
CA SER A 145 13.11 0.64 -10.31
C SER A 145 14.34 -0.13 -9.83
N LYS A 146 15.38 0.58 -9.38
CA LYS A 146 16.63 -0.01 -8.89
C LYS A 146 16.47 -0.74 -7.55
N CYS A 147 15.45 -0.39 -6.76
CA CYS A 147 15.25 -0.92 -5.42
C CYS A 147 13.76 -0.94 -5.07
N GLY A 148 13.21 -2.13 -4.83
CA GLY A 148 11.86 -2.30 -4.32
C GLY A 148 11.79 -2.25 -2.79
N SER A 149 10.58 -2.19 -2.24
CA SER A 149 10.38 -2.17 -0.79
C SER A 149 10.86 -3.47 -0.12
N ALA A 150 10.75 -4.62 -0.79
CA ALA A 150 11.26 -5.88 -0.26
C ALA A 150 12.80 -5.90 -0.21
N ASP A 151 13.45 -5.35 -1.24
CA ASP A 151 14.91 -5.32 -1.32
C ASP A 151 15.50 -4.45 -0.21
N VAL A 152 14.93 -3.27 0.02
CA VAL A 152 15.39 -2.40 1.11
C VAL A 152 15.07 -2.96 2.50
N MET A 153 13.96 -3.68 2.67
CA MET A 153 13.65 -4.33 3.95
C MET A 153 14.69 -5.41 4.29
N GLU A 154 15.12 -6.22 3.34
CA GLU A 154 16.20 -7.20 3.54
C GLU A 154 17.53 -6.50 3.89
N ALA A 155 17.89 -5.41 3.22
CA ALA A 155 19.10 -4.64 3.54
C ALA A 155 19.02 -3.93 4.92
N LEU A 156 17.81 -3.68 5.39
CA LEU A 156 17.57 -3.19 6.76
C LEU A 156 17.65 -4.30 7.82
N GLY A 157 17.83 -5.57 7.41
CA GLY A 157 17.95 -6.72 8.30
C GLY A 157 16.62 -7.42 8.61
N VAL A 158 15.56 -7.12 7.87
CA VAL A 158 14.24 -7.75 8.03
C VAL A 158 14.15 -8.98 7.13
N HIS A 159 13.85 -10.15 7.71
CA HIS A 159 13.48 -11.32 6.92
C HIS A 159 12.04 -11.15 6.43
N ILE A 160 11.86 -11.09 5.10
CA ILE A 160 10.57 -10.73 4.50
C ILE A 160 9.61 -11.90 4.29
N GLN A 161 10.11 -13.13 4.30
CA GLN A 161 9.30 -14.33 4.08
C GLN A 161 8.82 -14.90 5.42
N LEU A 162 7.61 -14.56 5.78
CA LEU A 162 6.95 -15.03 6.99
C LEU A 162 5.72 -15.86 6.63
N SER A 163 5.44 -16.92 7.40
CA SER A 163 4.14 -17.59 7.31
C SER A 163 3.02 -16.60 7.71
N PRO A 164 1.78 -16.81 7.24
CA PRO A 164 0.65 -15.97 7.63
C PRO A 164 0.47 -15.85 9.15
N GLU A 165 0.71 -16.93 9.90
CA GLU A 165 0.64 -16.98 11.37
C GLU A 165 1.72 -16.11 12.01
N ARG A 166 2.94 -16.19 11.50
CA ARG A 166 4.07 -15.35 11.99
C ARG A 166 3.87 -13.88 11.63
N ALA A 167 3.33 -13.59 10.45
CA ALA A 167 2.99 -12.22 10.05
C ALA A 167 1.91 -11.62 10.97
N ALA A 168 0.87 -12.39 11.28
CA ALA A 168 -0.16 -11.98 12.24
C ALA A 168 0.41 -11.78 13.65
N GLN A 169 1.29 -12.67 14.12
CA GLN A 169 1.99 -12.52 15.38
C GLN A 169 2.89 -11.28 15.41
N CYS A 170 3.62 -11.01 14.33
CA CYS A 170 4.44 -9.82 14.19
C CYS A 170 3.62 -8.53 14.33
N LEU A 171 2.46 -8.46 13.68
CA LEU A 171 1.54 -7.32 13.81
C LEU A 171 1.03 -7.14 15.25
N ARG A 172 0.80 -8.23 16.00
CA ARG A 172 0.40 -8.14 17.41
C ARG A 172 1.52 -7.65 18.33
N GLU A 173 2.70 -8.25 18.20
CA GLU A 173 3.80 -8.04 19.15
C GLU A 173 4.63 -6.81 18.83
N VAL A 174 4.93 -6.57 17.54
CA VAL A 174 5.80 -5.48 17.09
C VAL A 174 4.98 -4.25 16.68
N GLY A 175 3.77 -4.46 16.15
CA GLY A 175 2.90 -3.41 15.64
C GLY A 175 3.21 -2.98 14.19
N ILE A 176 4.19 -3.62 13.55
CA ILE A 176 4.48 -3.47 12.11
C ILE A 176 4.90 -4.81 11.54
N CYS A 177 4.44 -5.13 10.34
CA CYS A 177 4.88 -6.29 9.58
C CYS A 177 5.00 -5.94 8.09
N PHE A 178 6.02 -6.50 7.44
CA PHE A 178 6.12 -6.49 5.97
C PHE A 178 5.41 -7.72 5.41
N LEU A 179 4.49 -7.50 4.49
CA LEU A 179 3.71 -8.54 3.81
C LEU A 179 4.25 -8.69 2.40
N TYR A 180 5.03 -9.74 2.17
CA TYR A 180 5.64 -9.99 0.88
C TYR A 180 4.61 -10.53 -0.11
N ALA A 181 4.25 -9.73 -1.12
CA ALA A 181 3.16 -10.02 -2.04
C ALA A 181 3.23 -11.39 -2.75
N PRO A 182 4.40 -11.88 -3.24
CA PRO A 182 4.47 -13.17 -3.89
C PRO A 182 4.08 -14.36 -3.03
N ASP A 183 4.34 -14.32 -1.72
CA ASP A 183 4.02 -15.42 -0.80
C ASP A 183 2.52 -15.45 -0.44
N LEU A 184 1.87 -14.29 -0.48
CA LEU A 184 0.48 -14.13 -0.07
C LEU A 184 -0.52 -14.14 -1.24
N HIS A 185 -0.01 -14.02 -2.48
CA HIS A 185 -0.80 -14.02 -3.71
C HIS A 185 -0.28 -15.06 -4.71
N ALA A 186 -0.24 -16.33 -4.31
CA ALA A 186 0.30 -17.41 -5.14
C ALA A 186 -0.41 -17.54 -6.50
N SER A 187 -1.72 -17.28 -6.57
CA SER A 187 -2.51 -17.28 -7.81
C SER A 187 -2.06 -16.24 -8.84
N MET A 188 -1.38 -15.17 -8.40
CA MET A 188 -0.84 -14.14 -9.31
C MET A 188 0.31 -14.66 -10.18
N LYS A 189 0.88 -15.83 -9.90
CA LYS A 189 1.89 -16.48 -10.78
C LYS A 189 1.37 -16.66 -12.21
N GLN A 190 0.07 -16.90 -12.36
CA GLN A 190 -0.59 -17.11 -13.66
C GLN A 190 -0.45 -15.89 -14.61
N VAL A 191 -0.40 -14.69 -14.04
CA VAL A 191 -0.31 -13.45 -14.83
C VAL A 191 1.09 -12.87 -14.92
N GLN A 192 2.03 -13.33 -14.09
CA GLN A 192 3.38 -12.74 -14.01
C GLN A 192 4.18 -12.87 -15.31
N LYS A 193 4.05 -14.02 -16.00
CA LYS A 193 4.74 -14.24 -17.28
C LYS A 193 4.24 -13.23 -18.32
N VAL A 194 2.92 -13.13 -18.48
CA VAL A 194 2.28 -12.20 -19.42
C VAL A 194 2.68 -10.76 -19.12
N ARG A 195 2.65 -10.33 -17.85
CA ARG A 195 3.07 -8.99 -17.45
C ARG A 195 4.52 -8.67 -17.83
N ARG A 196 5.43 -9.63 -17.64
CA ARG A 196 6.86 -9.45 -18.01
C ARG A 196 7.07 -9.36 -19.52
N GLU A 197 6.29 -10.11 -20.30
CA GLU A 197 6.38 -10.12 -21.77
C GLU A 197 5.76 -8.86 -22.37
N LEU A 198 4.60 -8.42 -21.86
CA LEU A 198 3.92 -7.22 -22.34
C LEU A 198 4.71 -5.94 -22.10
N ARG A 199 5.41 -5.81 -20.97
CA ARG A 199 6.13 -4.59 -20.56
C ARG A 199 5.29 -3.32 -20.62
N LEU A 200 3.97 -3.46 -20.48
CA LEU A 200 3.01 -2.37 -20.45
C LEU A 200 2.51 -2.15 -19.03
N ARG A 201 2.18 -0.91 -18.70
CA ARG A 201 1.37 -0.61 -17.51
C ARG A 201 -0.05 -1.06 -17.78
N THR A 202 -0.57 -1.94 -16.96
CA THR A 202 -1.91 -2.49 -17.04
C THR A 202 -2.61 -2.30 -15.68
N MET A 203 -3.88 -2.65 -15.60
CA MET A 203 -4.62 -2.66 -14.34
C MET A 203 -3.89 -3.35 -13.17
N PHE A 204 -3.04 -4.35 -13.43
CA PHE A 204 -2.26 -4.99 -12.37
C PHE A 204 -1.25 -4.07 -11.66
N ASN A 205 -0.92 -2.93 -12.25
CA ASN A 205 -0.12 -1.91 -11.57
C ASN A 205 -0.95 -1.15 -10.52
N LEU A 206 -2.27 -1.08 -10.69
CA LEU A 206 -3.20 -0.42 -9.77
C LEU A 206 -3.67 -1.36 -8.65
N LEU A 207 -3.75 -2.68 -8.92
CA LEU A 207 -4.37 -3.64 -8.01
C LEU A 207 -3.53 -3.99 -6.77
N GLY A 208 -2.19 -3.83 -6.85
CA GLY A 208 -1.31 -4.16 -5.73
C GLY A 208 -1.74 -3.52 -4.40
N PRO A 209 -1.87 -2.19 -4.33
CA PRO A 209 -2.31 -1.50 -3.11
C PRO A 209 -3.73 -1.86 -2.67
N LEU A 210 -4.60 -2.26 -3.60
CA LEU A 210 -5.99 -2.60 -3.31
C LEU A 210 -6.17 -4.00 -2.71
N THR A 211 -5.12 -4.82 -2.64
CA THR A 211 -5.23 -6.25 -2.35
C THR A 211 -4.45 -6.69 -1.11
N ASN A 212 -4.16 -5.77 -0.19
CA ASN A 212 -3.48 -6.09 1.07
C ASN A 212 -4.23 -7.21 1.84
N PRO A 213 -3.60 -8.37 2.08
CA PRO A 213 -4.26 -9.54 2.69
C PRO A 213 -4.59 -9.35 4.18
N ALA A 214 -3.94 -8.40 4.87
CA ALA A 214 -4.30 -8.02 6.23
C ALA A 214 -5.57 -7.17 6.31
N ARG A 215 -6.14 -6.77 5.14
CA ARG A 215 -7.35 -5.96 5.07
C ARG A 215 -7.27 -4.68 5.89
N ALA A 216 -6.20 -3.92 5.69
CA ALA A 216 -6.00 -2.62 6.32
C ALA A 216 -7.27 -1.75 6.25
N THR A 217 -7.57 -1.05 7.33
CA THR A 217 -8.76 -0.17 7.44
C THR A 217 -8.47 1.26 7.07
N GLY A 218 -7.19 1.64 7.08
CA GLY A 218 -6.67 2.92 6.62
C GLY A 218 -5.55 2.71 5.59
N GLN A 219 -5.41 3.63 4.63
CA GLN A 219 -4.37 3.49 3.62
C GLN A 219 -3.92 4.84 3.06
N VAL A 220 -2.61 4.95 2.77
CA VAL A 220 -2.06 5.98 1.88
C VAL A 220 -1.57 5.27 0.62
N VAL A 221 -2.07 5.70 -0.53
CA VAL A 221 -1.72 5.10 -1.83
C VAL A 221 -1.18 6.15 -2.76
N GLY A 222 0.10 6.09 -3.05
CA GLY A 222 0.68 6.87 -4.13
C GLY A 222 0.37 6.27 -5.49
N VAL A 223 0.03 7.09 -6.46
CA VAL A 223 -0.29 6.66 -7.82
C VAL A 223 0.58 7.39 -8.85
N TYR A 224 1.00 6.64 -9.87
CA TYR A 224 1.90 7.14 -10.93
C TYR A 224 1.24 8.10 -11.92
N ALA A 225 -0.08 8.28 -11.87
CA ALA A 225 -0.82 9.08 -12.84
C ALA A 225 -1.98 9.83 -12.17
N LEU A 226 -2.12 11.09 -12.53
CA LEU A 226 -3.07 12.02 -11.92
C LEU A 226 -4.53 11.57 -12.10
N ASP A 227 -4.87 11.01 -13.27
CA ASP A 227 -6.21 10.51 -13.59
C ASP A 227 -6.63 9.28 -12.78
N MET A 228 -5.69 8.64 -12.07
CA MET A 228 -5.95 7.50 -11.19
C MET A 228 -6.26 7.91 -9.74
N VAL A 229 -6.01 9.15 -9.35
CA VAL A 229 -6.16 9.61 -7.96
C VAL A 229 -7.59 9.42 -7.46
N GLU A 230 -8.57 9.97 -8.18
CA GLU A 230 -9.99 9.87 -7.79
C GLU A 230 -10.52 8.44 -7.98
N LYS A 231 -10.19 7.80 -9.10
CA LYS A 231 -10.65 6.42 -9.39
C LYS A 231 -10.22 5.42 -8.30
N LEU A 232 -8.96 5.50 -7.83
CA LEU A 232 -8.52 4.61 -6.77
C LEU A 232 -9.13 4.95 -5.41
N ALA A 233 -9.37 6.23 -5.12
CA ALA A 233 -10.06 6.63 -3.89
C ALA A 233 -11.49 6.09 -3.85
N GLU A 234 -12.23 6.19 -4.97
CA GLU A 234 -13.56 5.60 -5.13
C GLU A 234 -13.51 4.07 -4.98
N ALA A 235 -12.56 3.42 -5.67
CA ALA A 235 -12.39 1.97 -5.56
C ALA A 235 -12.10 1.52 -4.12
N LEU A 236 -11.24 2.22 -3.39
CA LEU A 236 -10.94 1.92 -1.98
C LEU A 236 -12.16 2.12 -1.09
N SER A 237 -12.95 3.18 -1.33
CA SER A 237 -14.22 3.42 -0.64
C SER A 237 -15.20 2.26 -0.87
N MET A 238 -15.39 1.84 -2.13
CA MET A 238 -16.27 0.72 -2.49
C MET A 238 -15.78 -0.63 -1.95
N LEU A 239 -14.47 -0.78 -1.75
CA LEU A 239 -13.84 -1.95 -1.12
C LEU A 239 -13.94 -1.92 0.42
N GLY A 240 -14.58 -0.89 0.99
CA GLY A 240 -14.93 -0.78 2.40
C GLY A 240 -13.80 -0.28 3.31
N LEU A 241 -12.84 0.48 2.79
CA LEU A 241 -11.87 1.18 3.65
C LEU A 241 -12.56 2.33 4.39
N ARG A 242 -12.22 2.49 5.66
CA ARG A 242 -12.76 3.58 6.49
C ARG A 242 -12.21 4.94 6.07
N ARG A 243 -10.90 4.99 5.80
CA ARG A 243 -10.24 6.21 5.33
C ARG A 243 -9.04 5.86 4.45
N ALA A 244 -8.98 6.46 3.27
CA ALA A 244 -7.83 6.34 2.39
C ALA A 244 -7.46 7.71 1.82
N LEU A 245 -6.16 7.97 1.68
CA LEU A 245 -5.63 9.11 0.94
C LEU A 245 -4.90 8.56 -0.28
N VAL A 246 -5.43 8.86 -1.46
CA VAL A 246 -4.77 8.55 -2.74
C VAL A 246 -4.09 9.82 -3.21
N VAL A 247 -2.80 9.73 -3.48
CA VAL A 247 -1.94 10.91 -3.68
C VAL A 247 -1.12 10.81 -4.97
N HIS A 248 -0.88 11.98 -5.59
CA HIS A 248 -0.01 12.12 -6.74
C HIS A 248 0.63 13.51 -6.73
N GLY A 249 1.96 13.56 -6.62
CA GLY A 249 2.71 14.80 -6.75
C GLY A 249 2.56 15.38 -8.16
N LEU A 250 2.28 16.67 -8.28
CA LEU A 250 2.15 17.30 -9.60
C LEU A 250 3.49 17.38 -10.35
N ASP A 251 4.59 17.00 -9.70
CA ASP A 251 5.90 16.72 -10.28
C ASP A 251 6.04 15.29 -10.85
N GLY A 252 5.01 14.47 -10.73
CA GLY A 252 4.94 13.09 -11.22
C GLY A 252 5.25 12.02 -10.16
N LEU A 253 5.57 12.41 -8.93
CA LEU A 253 5.88 11.48 -7.83
C LEU A 253 4.62 10.74 -7.35
N ASP A 254 4.75 9.45 -7.08
CA ASP A 254 3.69 8.62 -6.47
C ASP A 254 3.69 8.66 -4.93
N GLU A 255 3.93 9.87 -4.37
CA GLU A 255 3.93 10.17 -2.92
C GLU A 255 3.41 11.60 -2.71
N ILE A 256 3.17 12.01 -1.47
CA ILE A 256 3.08 13.45 -1.17
C ILE A 256 4.48 14.05 -1.33
N THR A 257 4.63 14.92 -2.32
CA THR A 257 5.93 15.50 -2.65
C THR A 257 6.27 16.70 -1.78
N ILE A 258 7.57 17.03 -1.73
CA ILE A 258 8.08 18.30 -1.18
C ILE A 258 8.69 19.21 -2.27
N THR A 259 8.56 18.82 -3.54
CA THR A 259 9.10 19.61 -4.65
C THR A 259 8.04 20.51 -5.29
N GLY A 260 6.78 20.30 -4.94
CA GLY A 260 5.63 21.05 -5.45
C GLY A 260 4.33 20.65 -4.76
N ALA A 261 3.23 21.00 -5.38
CA ALA A 261 1.91 20.61 -4.90
C ALA A 261 1.61 19.11 -5.17
N THR A 262 0.76 18.52 -4.35
CA THR A 262 0.27 17.15 -4.47
C THR A 262 -1.24 17.15 -4.58
N ARG A 263 -1.80 16.46 -5.56
CA ARG A 263 -3.22 16.14 -5.63
C ARG A 263 -3.54 15.00 -4.66
N VAL A 264 -4.56 15.21 -3.84
CA VAL A 264 -5.07 14.23 -2.88
C VAL A 264 -6.54 13.97 -3.16
N ALA A 265 -6.93 12.70 -3.25
CA ALA A 265 -8.31 12.26 -3.12
C ALA A 265 -8.45 11.48 -1.80
N GLU A 266 -9.24 12.02 -0.90
CA GLU A 266 -9.52 11.42 0.39
C GLU A 266 -10.88 10.71 0.35
N ALA A 267 -10.85 9.38 0.45
CA ALA A 267 -12.03 8.58 0.71
C ALA A 267 -12.24 8.47 2.22
N ARG A 268 -13.43 8.81 2.70
CA ARG A 268 -13.81 8.71 4.11
C ARG A 268 -15.29 8.42 4.25
N ASP A 269 -15.61 7.34 4.97
CA ASP A 269 -16.98 6.97 5.33
C ASP A 269 -17.95 6.97 4.11
N GLY A 270 -17.49 6.43 2.97
CA GLY A 270 -18.29 6.32 1.74
C GLY A 270 -18.28 7.55 0.84
N SER A 271 -17.63 8.64 1.22
CA SER A 271 -17.50 9.86 0.41
C SER A 271 -16.07 10.06 -0.05
N VAL A 272 -15.89 10.69 -1.20
CA VAL A 272 -14.57 11.07 -1.75
C VAL A 272 -14.54 12.59 -1.93
N ARG A 273 -13.47 13.22 -1.48
CA ARG A 273 -13.19 14.63 -1.72
C ARG A 273 -11.78 14.80 -2.26
N THR A 274 -11.60 15.74 -3.18
CA THR A 274 -10.30 16.08 -3.76
C THR A 274 -9.84 17.46 -3.31
N TYR A 275 -8.53 17.57 -3.07
CA TYR A 275 -7.86 18.83 -2.73
C TYR A 275 -6.38 18.75 -3.12
N GLU A 276 -5.69 19.87 -3.04
CA GLU A 276 -4.24 19.91 -3.17
C GLU A 276 -3.62 20.27 -1.84
N VAL A 277 -2.39 19.82 -1.65
CA VAL A 277 -1.54 20.18 -0.52
C VAL A 277 -0.19 20.65 -1.04
N ASP A 278 0.36 21.68 -0.43
CA ASP A 278 1.67 22.20 -0.74
C ASP A 278 2.56 22.15 0.51
N PRO A 279 3.83 21.73 0.42
CA PRO A 279 4.73 21.65 1.57
C PRO A 279 4.89 23.00 2.31
N GLU A 280 4.77 24.13 1.61
CA GLU A 280 4.88 25.46 2.21
C GLU A 280 3.74 25.76 3.18
N GLU A 281 2.55 25.16 3.02
CA GLU A 281 1.42 25.27 3.96
C GLU A 281 1.77 24.71 5.35
N PHE A 282 2.76 23.82 5.41
CA PHE A 282 3.26 23.18 6.64
C PHE A 282 4.60 23.75 7.12
N GLY A 283 5.04 24.88 6.57
CA GLY A 283 6.30 25.51 6.92
C GLY A 283 7.54 24.78 6.39
N MET A 284 7.37 23.89 5.41
CA MET A 284 8.46 23.19 4.75
C MET A 284 8.85 23.91 3.46
N ALA A 285 10.12 24.20 3.28
CA ALA A 285 10.61 24.78 2.03
C ALA A 285 10.55 23.71 0.92
N ARG A 286 10.19 24.16 -0.30
CA ARG A 286 10.28 23.28 -1.47
C ARG A 286 11.71 22.84 -1.70
N ALA A 287 11.90 21.56 -1.95
CA ALA A 287 13.16 20.94 -2.30
C ALA A 287 13.23 20.65 -3.82
N ARG A 288 14.36 20.15 -4.27
CA ARG A 288 14.51 19.63 -5.62
C ARG A 288 14.37 18.11 -5.58
N LEU A 289 14.02 17.48 -6.71
CA LEU A 289 13.87 16.02 -6.81
C LEU A 289 15.18 15.29 -6.46
N GLU A 290 16.33 15.89 -6.81
CA GLU A 290 17.65 15.34 -6.48
C GLU A 290 17.88 15.24 -4.97
N ASP A 291 17.29 16.12 -4.17
CA ASP A 291 17.45 16.15 -2.72
C ASP A 291 16.74 14.96 -2.03
N ILE A 292 15.80 14.32 -2.71
CA ILE A 292 15.08 13.11 -2.26
C ILE A 292 15.37 11.88 -3.12
N SER A 293 16.34 11.95 -4.01
CA SER A 293 16.75 10.82 -4.84
C SER A 293 17.29 9.67 -3.98
N GLY A 294 17.05 8.46 -4.47
CA GLY A 294 17.62 7.22 -3.95
C GLY A 294 18.80 6.74 -4.80
N GLY A 295 19.24 5.55 -4.50
CA GLY A 295 20.34 4.88 -5.18
C GLY A 295 20.13 3.38 -5.30
N ASP A 296 21.20 2.63 -5.03
CA ASP A 296 21.10 1.18 -4.93
C ASP A 296 20.41 0.74 -3.61
N VAL A 297 20.30 -0.55 -3.41
CA VAL A 297 19.63 -1.15 -2.24
C VAL A 297 20.30 -0.73 -0.91
N ASN A 298 21.63 -0.71 -0.87
CA ASN A 298 22.38 -0.36 0.34
C ASN A 298 22.31 1.13 0.63
N GLU A 299 22.40 1.96 -0.41
CA GLU A 299 22.22 3.41 -0.31
C GLU A 299 20.82 3.74 0.22
N ASN A 300 19.78 3.12 -0.33
CA ASN A 300 18.41 3.33 0.12
C ASN A 300 18.19 2.88 1.57
N ALA A 301 18.76 1.75 1.98
CA ALA A 301 18.72 1.32 3.37
C ALA A 301 19.43 2.31 4.31
N ALA A 302 20.56 2.88 3.89
CA ALA A 302 21.26 3.91 4.65
C ALA A 302 20.42 5.19 4.77
N LEU A 303 19.77 5.63 3.69
CA LEU A 303 18.89 6.80 3.68
C LEU A 303 17.67 6.62 4.60
N VAL A 304 17.05 5.43 4.61
CA VAL A 304 15.97 5.12 5.56
C VAL A 304 16.47 5.23 7.01
N ARG A 305 17.63 4.64 7.32
CA ARG A 305 18.24 4.78 8.69
C ARG A 305 18.56 6.22 9.03
N GLU A 306 19.05 7.00 8.07
CA GLU A 306 19.35 8.43 8.25
C GLU A 306 18.09 9.22 8.65
N VAL A 307 16.98 9.02 7.94
CA VAL A 307 15.70 9.65 8.28
C VAL A 307 15.24 9.24 9.67
N LEU A 308 15.28 7.94 9.98
CA LEU A 308 14.85 7.42 11.29
C LEU A 308 15.78 7.85 12.46
N SER A 309 17.01 8.29 12.17
CA SER A 309 17.92 8.86 13.17
C SER A 309 17.60 10.31 13.57
N GLY A 310 16.65 10.94 12.89
CA GLY A 310 16.22 12.33 13.17
C GLY A 310 17.00 13.41 12.41
N LYS A 311 17.92 13.05 11.52
CA LYS A 311 18.67 14.04 10.72
C LYS A 311 17.73 14.93 9.94
N LYS A 312 17.83 16.23 10.13
CA LYS A 312 17.05 17.25 9.41
C LYS A 312 17.51 17.31 7.95
N SER A 313 16.58 17.10 7.02
CA SER A 313 16.85 17.06 5.59
C SER A 313 15.55 17.05 4.79
N PRO A 314 15.56 17.37 3.49
CA PRO A 314 14.42 17.19 2.60
C PRO A 314 13.85 15.75 2.64
N ARG A 315 14.70 14.73 2.79
CA ARG A 315 14.25 13.34 2.94
C ARG A 315 13.41 13.11 4.19
N ARG A 316 13.77 13.77 5.31
CA ARG A 316 12.95 13.73 6.53
C ARG A 316 11.61 14.42 6.30
N ASP A 317 11.60 15.54 5.63
CA ASP A 317 10.39 16.35 5.42
C ASP A 317 9.37 15.62 4.54
N VAL A 318 9.79 14.99 3.45
CA VAL A 318 8.89 14.18 2.62
C VAL A 318 8.33 12.98 3.41
N VAL A 319 9.12 12.34 4.26
CA VAL A 319 8.65 11.25 5.13
C VAL A 319 7.68 11.76 6.18
N LEU A 320 7.88 12.96 6.73
CA LEU A 320 6.94 13.56 7.68
C LEU A 320 5.56 13.80 7.05
N LEU A 321 5.49 14.35 5.83
CA LEU A 321 4.23 14.58 5.12
C LEU A 321 3.49 13.27 4.84
N ASN A 322 4.19 12.27 4.32
CA ASN A 322 3.61 10.96 4.03
C ASN A 322 3.21 10.21 5.31
N SER A 323 3.97 10.36 6.41
CA SER A 323 3.60 9.81 7.72
C SER A 323 2.40 10.53 8.32
N ALA A 324 2.30 11.85 8.15
CA ALA A 324 1.11 12.60 8.54
C ALA A 324 -0.14 12.09 7.82
N ALA A 325 -0.04 11.82 6.51
CA ALA A 325 -1.14 11.22 5.74
C ALA A 325 -1.52 9.82 6.28
N ALA A 326 -0.54 8.98 6.61
CA ALA A 326 -0.78 7.67 7.19
C ALA A 326 -1.44 7.76 8.58
N LEU A 327 -1.06 8.73 9.41
CA LEU A 327 -1.70 8.99 10.70
C LEU A 327 -3.14 9.51 10.53
N VAL A 328 -3.38 10.33 9.51
CA VAL A 328 -4.74 10.79 9.14
C VAL A 328 -5.58 9.60 8.68
N ALA A 329 -5.04 8.72 7.81
CA ALA A 329 -5.71 7.50 7.38
C ALA A 329 -6.01 6.55 8.55
N ALA A 330 -5.14 6.53 9.57
CA ALA A 330 -5.33 5.80 10.82
C ALA A 330 -6.40 6.39 11.75
N GLY A 331 -6.87 7.61 11.49
CA GLY A 331 -7.76 8.34 12.39
C GLY A 331 -7.08 8.89 13.64
N ARG A 332 -5.74 9.02 13.65
CA ARG A 332 -4.97 9.61 14.75
C ARG A 332 -4.99 11.14 14.72
N ALA A 333 -5.39 11.71 13.60
CA ALA A 333 -5.58 13.14 13.38
C ALA A 333 -6.65 13.36 12.32
N ASN A 334 -7.25 14.55 12.31
CA ASN A 334 -8.26 14.89 11.32
C ASN A 334 -7.66 15.37 10.00
N HIS A 335 -6.52 16.04 10.05
CA HIS A 335 -5.80 16.61 8.90
C HIS A 335 -4.28 16.57 9.11
N LEU A 336 -3.53 16.83 8.03
CA LEU A 336 -2.07 16.71 8.00
C LEU A 336 -1.37 17.59 9.04
N ALA A 337 -1.82 18.83 9.23
CA ALA A 337 -1.20 19.75 10.17
C ALA A 337 -1.24 19.26 11.63
N GLU A 338 -2.32 18.55 12.04
CA GLU A 338 -2.42 17.91 13.36
C GLU A 338 -1.53 16.68 13.46
N ALA A 339 -1.34 15.95 12.35
CA ALA A 339 -0.56 14.72 12.32
C ALA A 339 0.95 14.94 12.27
N LEU A 340 1.42 16.04 11.69
CA LEU A 340 2.84 16.34 11.52
C LEU A 340 3.65 16.33 12.81
N PRO A 341 3.22 16.99 13.92
CA PRO A 341 3.96 16.91 15.18
C PRO A 341 4.01 15.49 15.76
N ILE A 342 2.99 14.66 15.53
CA ILE A 342 2.97 13.25 15.96
C ILE A 342 4.02 12.44 15.17
N ALA A 343 4.11 12.65 13.85
CA ALA A 343 5.12 12.04 13.00
C ALA A 343 6.53 12.49 13.39
N ALA A 344 6.73 13.79 13.64
CA ALA A 344 8.00 14.35 14.07
C ALA A 344 8.44 13.75 15.42
N GLN A 345 7.54 13.65 16.37
CA GLN A 345 7.83 13.01 17.67
C GLN A 345 8.26 11.56 17.51
N SER A 346 7.64 10.78 16.61
CA SER A 346 8.05 9.39 16.35
C SER A 346 9.49 9.27 15.87
N ILE A 347 9.94 10.20 15.03
CA ILE A 347 11.34 10.27 14.58
C ILE A 347 12.24 10.74 15.71
N ASP A 348 11.94 11.90 16.30
CA ASP A 348 12.82 12.62 17.23
C ASP A 348 13.00 11.86 18.57
N SER A 349 12.03 11.04 18.98
CA SER A 349 12.14 10.13 20.13
C SER A 349 12.86 8.82 19.82
N GLY A 350 13.17 8.53 18.56
CA GLY A 350 13.73 7.27 18.12
C GLY A 350 12.72 6.11 18.06
N ALA A 351 11.41 6.36 18.25
CA ALA A 351 10.40 5.32 18.27
C ALA A 351 10.28 4.60 16.90
N GLY A 352 10.38 5.34 15.80
CA GLY A 352 10.42 4.76 14.46
C GLY A 352 11.61 3.83 14.24
N ALA A 353 12.81 4.25 14.68
CA ALA A 353 14.03 3.42 14.64
C ALA A 353 13.89 2.16 15.51
N ALA A 354 13.28 2.29 16.69
CA ALA A 354 13.02 1.16 17.59
C ALA A 354 12.08 0.13 16.94
N LYS A 355 11.08 0.57 16.14
CA LYS A 355 10.20 -0.34 15.37
C LYS A 355 10.96 -1.12 14.30
N LEU A 356 11.89 -0.47 13.58
CA LEU A 356 12.76 -1.17 12.63
C LEU A 356 13.60 -2.24 13.36
N ALA A 357 14.26 -1.88 14.45
CA ALA A 357 15.07 -2.82 15.21
C ALA A 357 14.25 -3.99 15.79
N ALA A 358 13.02 -3.73 16.25
CA ALA A 358 12.12 -4.76 16.76
C ALA A 358 11.66 -5.72 15.65
N LEU A 359 11.30 -5.17 14.48
CA LEU A 359 10.89 -5.97 13.32
C LEU A 359 12.04 -6.86 12.85
N ALA A 360 13.25 -6.33 12.69
CA ALA A 360 14.42 -7.10 12.30
C ALA A 360 14.69 -8.25 13.27
N ARG A 361 14.72 -7.99 14.59
CA ARG A 361 14.88 -9.04 15.60
C ARG A 361 13.79 -10.10 15.56
N PHE A 362 12.52 -9.70 15.46
CA PHE A 362 11.40 -10.63 15.43
C PHE A 362 11.49 -11.58 14.23
N THR A 363 11.81 -11.03 13.06
CA THR A 363 11.86 -11.80 11.81
C THR A 363 13.08 -12.70 11.73
N THR A 364 14.24 -12.31 12.29
CA THR A 364 15.46 -13.14 12.33
C THR A 364 15.32 -14.31 13.30
N ASN A 365 14.71 -14.11 14.47
CA ASN A 365 14.47 -15.18 15.44
C ASN A 365 13.48 -16.25 14.91
N ALA A 366 12.70 -15.93 13.90
CA ALA A 366 11.80 -16.89 13.23
C ALA A 366 12.53 -17.96 12.40
N LEU A 367 13.80 -17.75 12.08
CA LEU A 367 14.64 -18.72 11.35
C LEU A 367 15.26 -19.77 12.28
N SER A 368 15.22 -19.56 13.59
CA SER A 368 15.87 -20.41 14.58
C SER A 368 14.89 -21.31 15.33
N SER A 369 13.61 -21.24 15.03
CA SER A 369 12.52 -22.03 15.60
C SER A 369 11.79 -22.83 14.52
#